data_14a081c457bcc3f152237afd881b3725
#
_entry.id   14a081c457bcc3f152237afd881b3725
#
_cell.length_a   1.000
_cell.length_b   1.000
_cell.length_c   1.000
_cell.angle_alpha   90.00
_cell.angle_beta   90.00
_cell.angle_gamma   90.00
#
_symmetry.space_group_name_H-M   'P 1'
#
loop_
_entity.id
_entity.type
_entity.pdbx_description
1 polymer ?
#
loop_
_entity_poly.entity_id
_entity_poly.type
_entity_poly.pdbx_seq_one_letter_code
_entity_poly.pdbx_strand_id
1 'polypeptide(L)'
;MCSIIGYCGRPADLTAFHAAFARTVSRGPDDSRVIDVGQGILGFHRLSIMGLHPEGMQPFGLNGSWVVCNGEIYGFEKLKQALSKDYTFTSESDCEVLLPMYEKYGVGMFAKLDAEFACILYDGKQKKFIAARDPIGIRPLYYGYDGNGTILFASEPKNLVGLTDKILPFPPGHYYCDGKFVCYCDIAAVDHVLPDDLETVCANIHDKLVAGVKKRLVADAKVGFLLSGGLDSSLVCAIAARESEKPIRTFAIGMSEDAIDLKYAKQVADYIHSDHTEVIISKEDVLAALEPVVELLGTFDITTIRASIGMYLVCKAIHETTDIRVLLTGEISDELFGYKYTDFAPSAKAFQEEAQKRIRELHMYDVLRADRCISVNSLEARVPFGDLDFVKYVMAIDPEMKLNKYGKGKYLLRHAFEKGDYLPHDIPWREKAAFSDAVGHSMVDYLKEYAETVYTQEEFEEKRAKYTHAQPFTKESLLYREIFEKYYPGQSQMIVDFWMPNKSWEGCNVNDPSARVLANYGDSGK
;
A
#
# COMPACT_ATOMS: atom_id res chain seq x y z
N MET A 1 10.51 -0.88 -5.85
CA MET A 1 10.52 -0.11 -4.56
C MET A 1 11.83 -0.29 -3.85
N CYS A 2 12.42 0.79 -3.39
CA CYS A 2 13.67 0.75 -2.63
C CYS A 2 13.48 0.18 -1.20
N SER A 3 14.56 -0.03 -0.49
CA SER A 3 14.57 -0.31 0.94
C SER A 3 15.54 0.61 1.65
N ILE A 4 15.14 1.12 2.80
CA ILE A 4 15.95 1.97 3.67
C ILE A 4 16.07 1.37 5.07
N ILE A 5 17.21 1.61 5.70
CA ILE A 5 17.44 1.32 7.12
C ILE A 5 18.29 2.43 7.73
N GLY A 6 18.01 2.79 8.98
CA GLY A 6 18.80 3.73 9.76
C GLY A 6 19.01 3.22 11.19
N TYR A 7 20.25 3.17 11.62
CA TYR A 7 20.62 2.98 13.02
C TYR A 7 21.09 4.34 13.55
N CYS A 8 20.27 4.96 14.41
CA CYS A 8 20.47 6.35 14.86
C CYS A 8 21.42 6.42 16.06
N GLY A 9 22.55 5.71 15.99
CA GLY A 9 23.58 5.58 17.00
C GLY A 9 24.71 4.66 16.52
N ARG A 10 25.53 4.17 17.44
CA ARG A 10 26.58 3.19 17.12
C ARG A 10 26.06 1.78 17.39
N PRO A 11 25.92 0.92 16.36
CA PRO A 11 25.50 -0.45 16.55
C PRO A 11 26.54 -1.23 17.36
N ALA A 12 26.07 -2.05 18.29
CA ALA A 12 26.93 -2.94 19.06
C ALA A 12 27.49 -4.08 18.18
N ASP A 13 26.73 -4.50 17.17
CA ASP A 13 27.11 -5.53 16.20
C ASP A 13 26.80 -5.06 14.76
N LEU A 14 27.85 -4.69 14.05
CA LEU A 14 27.76 -4.25 12.65
C LEU A 14 27.41 -5.43 11.71
N THR A 15 27.84 -6.65 12.06
CA THR A 15 27.52 -7.85 11.27
C THR A 15 26.03 -8.15 11.33
N ALA A 16 25.43 -8.07 12.53
CA ALA A 16 23.99 -8.24 12.70
C ALA A 16 23.19 -7.16 11.94
N PHE A 17 23.68 -5.91 11.94
CA PHE A 17 23.07 -4.83 11.15
C PHE A 17 23.07 -5.14 9.64
N HIS A 18 24.20 -5.55 9.07
CA HIS A 18 24.30 -5.90 7.66
C HIS A 18 23.43 -7.12 7.30
N ALA A 19 23.40 -8.14 8.15
CA ALA A 19 22.54 -9.32 7.95
C ALA A 19 21.05 -8.94 7.98
N ALA A 20 20.65 -8.06 8.89
CA ALA A 20 19.29 -7.55 8.96
C ALA A 20 18.91 -6.70 7.72
N PHE A 21 19.79 -5.83 7.26
CA PHE A 21 19.58 -5.01 6.08
C PHE A 21 19.44 -5.86 4.81
N ALA A 22 20.23 -6.91 4.66
CA ALA A 22 20.19 -7.81 3.50
C ALA A 22 18.83 -8.52 3.30
N ARG A 23 18.01 -8.65 4.35
CA ARG A 23 16.67 -9.30 4.28
C ARG A 23 15.71 -8.61 3.32
N THR A 24 15.98 -7.37 2.92
CA THR A 24 15.11 -6.59 2.00
C THR A 24 15.80 -6.24 0.68
N VAL A 25 16.86 -6.94 0.30
CA VAL A 25 17.57 -6.70 -0.98
C VAL A 25 16.64 -6.88 -2.19
N SER A 26 15.65 -7.77 -2.12
CA SER A 26 14.66 -8.00 -3.19
C SER A 26 13.83 -6.76 -3.53
N ARG A 27 13.67 -5.81 -2.59
CA ARG A 27 12.99 -4.53 -2.86
C ARG A 27 13.78 -3.65 -3.82
N GLY A 28 15.13 -3.68 -3.71
CA GLY A 28 16.02 -2.85 -4.52
C GLY A 28 17.27 -3.61 -4.91
N PRO A 29 17.19 -4.53 -5.88
CA PRO A 29 18.28 -5.42 -6.23
C PRO A 29 19.36 -4.79 -7.12
N ASP A 30 19.11 -3.58 -7.64
CA ASP A 30 19.99 -2.99 -8.65
C ASP A 30 21.31 -2.49 -8.06
N ASP A 31 21.29 -1.95 -6.83
CA ASP A 31 22.49 -1.51 -6.11
C ASP A 31 22.22 -1.42 -4.59
N SER A 32 23.30 -1.46 -3.79
CA SER A 32 23.23 -1.40 -2.33
C SER A 32 24.35 -0.54 -1.75
N ARG A 33 24.01 0.36 -0.84
CA ARG A 33 24.99 1.21 -0.16
C ARG A 33 24.70 1.33 1.32
N VAL A 34 25.77 1.29 2.13
CA VAL A 34 25.73 1.58 3.57
C VAL A 34 26.79 2.64 3.85
N ILE A 35 26.42 3.70 4.57
CA ILE A 35 27.35 4.76 4.97
C ILE A 35 27.30 4.98 6.48
N ASP A 36 28.45 5.27 7.06
CA ASP A 36 28.59 5.81 8.43
C ASP A 36 28.51 7.35 8.34
N VAL A 37 27.52 7.93 8.99
CA VAL A 37 27.31 9.39 9.04
C VAL A 37 27.93 10.02 10.29
N GLY A 38 28.80 9.30 10.99
CA GLY A 38 29.51 9.76 12.18
C GLY A 38 28.73 9.56 13.49
N GLN A 39 27.42 9.73 13.49
CA GLN A 39 26.52 9.52 14.63
C GLN A 39 25.61 8.30 14.47
N GLY A 40 25.74 7.57 13.37
CA GLY A 40 24.95 6.40 13.06
C GLY A 40 25.20 5.90 11.65
N ILE A 41 24.34 4.98 11.19
CA ILE A 41 24.50 4.28 9.91
C ILE A 41 23.20 4.42 9.10
N LEU A 42 23.33 4.68 7.80
CA LEU A 42 22.25 4.65 6.82
C LEU A 42 22.52 3.60 5.76
N GLY A 43 21.51 2.79 5.45
CA GLY A 43 21.54 1.79 4.38
C GLY A 43 20.44 2.03 3.35
N PHE A 44 20.75 1.76 2.07
CA PHE A 44 19.86 1.92 0.94
C PHE A 44 20.03 0.77 -0.07
N HIS A 45 18.92 0.08 -0.39
CA HIS A 45 18.82 -0.81 -1.54
C HIS A 45 18.02 -0.13 -2.63
N ARG A 46 18.59 -0.05 -3.83
CA ARG A 46 18.01 0.67 -4.96
C ARG A 46 17.21 -0.23 -5.88
N LEU A 47 15.99 0.20 -6.22
CA LEU A 47 15.29 -0.15 -7.44
C LEU A 47 15.26 1.11 -8.32
N SER A 48 15.86 1.05 -9.48
CA SER A 48 15.99 2.20 -10.39
C SER A 48 14.68 2.43 -11.15
N ILE A 49 13.98 3.50 -10.83
CA ILE A 49 12.69 3.89 -11.42
C ILE A 49 12.82 5.27 -12.09
N MET A 50 13.35 6.27 -11.34
CA MET A 50 13.66 7.60 -11.82
C MET A 50 15.18 7.81 -11.79
N GLY A 51 15.74 8.49 -12.82
CA GLY A 51 17.16 8.73 -12.91
C GLY A 51 17.96 7.43 -12.92
N LEU A 52 17.84 6.62 -13.99
CA LEU A 52 18.39 5.25 -14.06
C LEU A 52 19.93 5.19 -13.96
N HIS A 53 20.61 6.32 -14.08
CA HIS A 53 22.06 6.42 -14.01
C HIS A 53 22.62 6.28 -12.58
N PRO A 54 23.93 5.96 -12.42
CA PRO A 54 24.56 5.78 -11.10
C PRO A 54 24.44 6.99 -10.17
N GLU A 55 24.35 8.20 -10.70
CA GLU A 55 24.20 9.46 -9.96
C GLU A 55 22.91 9.52 -9.13
N GLY A 56 21.89 8.76 -9.52
CA GLY A 56 20.65 8.59 -8.75
C GLY A 56 20.78 7.68 -7.53
N MET A 57 21.97 7.14 -7.23
CA MET A 57 22.20 6.27 -6.08
C MET A 57 22.23 7.04 -4.76
N GLN A 58 21.45 6.59 -3.79
CA GLN A 58 21.41 7.12 -2.44
C GLN A 58 22.38 6.37 -1.50
N PRO A 59 22.74 6.92 -0.31
CA PRO A 59 22.30 8.20 0.27
C PRO A 59 22.78 9.44 -0.50
N PHE A 60 21.90 10.44 -0.62
CA PHE A 60 22.32 11.78 -1.09
C PHE A 60 22.95 12.55 0.06
N GLY A 61 23.99 13.34 -0.25
CA GLY A 61 24.72 14.15 0.72
C GLY A 61 24.71 15.63 0.36
N LEU A 62 24.54 16.51 1.36
CA LEU A 62 24.63 17.96 1.20
C LEU A 62 25.09 18.59 2.52
N ASN A 63 26.21 19.34 2.48
CA ASN A 63 26.73 20.10 3.63
C ASN A 63 26.89 19.27 4.92
N GLY A 64 27.29 17.98 4.80
CA GLY A 64 27.44 17.04 5.92
C GLY A 64 26.14 16.38 6.39
N SER A 65 24.99 16.75 5.80
CA SER A 65 23.72 16.07 5.98
C SER A 65 23.54 14.97 4.94
N TRP A 66 22.76 13.93 5.30
CA TRP A 66 22.54 12.75 4.45
C TRP A 66 21.06 12.33 4.48
N VAL A 67 20.55 11.81 3.38
CA VAL A 67 19.18 11.27 3.30
C VAL A 67 19.12 9.99 2.51
N VAL A 68 18.30 9.06 2.99
CA VAL A 68 17.79 7.90 2.24
C VAL A 68 16.27 7.98 2.19
N CYS A 69 15.71 7.71 1.02
CA CYS A 69 14.27 7.77 0.76
C CYS A 69 13.83 6.57 -0.09
N ASN A 70 12.83 5.84 0.39
CA ASN A 70 12.05 4.94 -0.41
C ASN A 70 10.78 5.68 -0.80
N GLY A 71 10.67 6.17 -2.02
CA GLY A 71 9.52 6.96 -2.41
C GLY A 71 9.57 7.47 -3.84
N GLU A 72 8.50 8.16 -4.19
CA GLU A 72 8.32 8.90 -5.45
C GLU A 72 7.81 10.30 -5.11
N ILE A 73 8.53 11.33 -5.55
CA ILE A 73 8.18 12.74 -5.31
C ILE A 73 7.62 13.34 -6.60
N TYR A 74 6.32 13.52 -6.62
CA TYR A 74 5.61 14.03 -7.80
C TYR A 74 5.87 15.52 -8.02
N GLY A 75 6.06 15.91 -9.28
CA GLY A 75 6.36 17.29 -9.65
C GLY A 75 7.74 17.78 -9.22
N PHE A 76 8.68 16.86 -9.00
CA PHE A 76 10.05 17.16 -8.56
C PHE A 76 10.81 18.08 -9.53
N GLU A 77 10.49 18.07 -10.82
CA GLU A 77 11.10 18.97 -11.81
C GLU A 77 10.85 20.45 -11.47
N LYS A 78 9.61 20.78 -11.05
CA LYS A 78 9.25 22.12 -10.59
C LYS A 78 9.99 22.48 -9.31
N LEU A 79 10.16 21.51 -8.40
CA LEU A 79 10.95 21.71 -7.17
C LEU A 79 12.42 21.94 -7.52
N LYS A 80 13.02 21.15 -8.41
CA LYS A 80 14.40 21.37 -8.90
C LYS A 80 14.54 22.75 -9.52
N GLN A 81 13.63 23.17 -10.39
CA GLN A 81 13.64 24.49 -10.98
C GLN A 81 13.58 25.61 -9.93
N ALA A 82 12.72 25.48 -8.91
CA ALA A 82 12.58 26.48 -7.84
C ALA A 82 13.80 26.55 -6.91
N LEU A 83 14.55 25.46 -6.79
CA LEU A 83 15.74 25.34 -5.94
C LEU A 83 17.06 25.57 -6.70
N SER A 84 17.04 25.59 -8.04
CA SER A 84 18.25 25.71 -8.88
C SER A 84 19.05 27.01 -8.72
N LYS A 85 18.46 28.02 -8.06
CA LYS A 85 19.17 29.27 -7.71
C LYS A 85 20.17 29.08 -6.57
N ASP A 86 19.91 28.15 -5.68
CA ASP A 86 20.65 27.96 -4.44
C ASP A 86 21.39 26.59 -4.45
N TYR A 87 21.01 25.66 -5.37
CA TYR A 87 21.53 24.31 -5.41
C TYR A 87 21.72 23.81 -6.85
N THR A 88 22.83 23.10 -7.10
CA THR A 88 23.11 22.42 -8.38
C THR A 88 22.78 20.94 -8.25
N PHE A 89 21.77 20.48 -8.97
CA PHE A 89 21.38 19.06 -9.03
C PHE A 89 22.37 18.26 -9.87
N THR A 90 22.70 17.06 -9.42
CA THR A 90 23.70 16.18 -10.02
C THR A 90 23.11 14.92 -10.62
N SER A 91 21.85 14.62 -10.31
CA SER A 91 21.13 13.45 -10.81
C SER A 91 19.75 13.83 -11.36
N GLU A 92 19.12 12.89 -12.04
CA GLU A 92 17.74 12.99 -12.49
C GLU A 92 16.76 12.37 -11.47
N SER A 93 17.27 11.84 -10.33
CA SER A 93 16.42 11.32 -9.26
C SER A 93 15.53 12.41 -8.67
N ASP A 94 14.28 12.06 -8.46
CA ASP A 94 13.29 12.88 -7.77
C ASP A 94 13.66 13.13 -6.29
N CYS A 95 14.23 12.12 -5.61
CA CYS A 95 14.61 12.19 -4.19
C CYS A 95 15.77 13.14 -3.90
N GLU A 96 16.56 13.58 -4.89
CA GLU A 96 17.64 14.55 -4.69
C GLU A 96 17.13 15.91 -4.17
N VAL A 97 15.83 16.22 -4.35
CA VAL A 97 15.25 17.49 -3.85
C VAL A 97 15.15 17.55 -2.34
N LEU A 98 15.20 16.41 -1.62
CA LEU A 98 14.90 16.34 -0.19
C LEU A 98 15.87 17.16 0.68
N LEU A 99 17.18 17.05 0.47
CA LEU A 99 18.14 17.83 1.26
C LEU A 99 18.08 19.35 0.97
N PRO A 100 17.99 19.82 -0.28
CA PRO A 100 17.75 21.23 -0.56
C PRO A 100 16.44 21.77 0.04
N MET A 101 15.37 20.96 0.01
CA MET A 101 14.10 21.30 0.67
C MET A 101 14.25 21.38 2.18
N TYR A 102 14.99 20.45 2.78
CA TYR A 102 15.27 20.46 4.21
C TYR A 102 16.09 21.69 4.62
N GLU A 103 17.14 22.03 3.89
CA GLU A 103 17.92 23.24 4.17
C GLU A 103 17.08 24.52 4.13
N LYS A 104 16.10 24.57 3.20
CA LYS A 104 15.25 25.75 3.00
C LYS A 104 14.10 25.86 3.98
N TYR A 105 13.46 24.73 4.33
CA TYR A 105 12.19 24.71 5.07
C TYR A 105 12.24 23.92 6.39
N GLY A 106 13.39 23.30 6.72
CA GLY A 106 13.49 22.39 7.85
C GLY A 106 12.48 21.25 7.75
N VAL A 107 11.98 20.77 8.89
CA VAL A 107 10.93 19.72 8.94
C VAL A 107 9.59 20.16 8.33
N GLY A 108 9.36 21.46 8.15
CA GLY A 108 8.19 21.99 7.44
C GLY A 108 8.12 21.61 5.96
N MET A 109 9.20 21.04 5.40
CA MET A 109 9.21 20.54 4.04
C MET A 109 8.21 19.40 3.82
N PHE A 110 8.01 18.53 4.82
CA PHE A 110 7.16 17.36 4.69
C PHE A 110 5.70 17.70 4.33
N ALA A 111 5.17 18.80 4.86
CA ALA A 111 3.83 19.29 4.51
C ALA A 111 3.74 19.91 3.10
N LYS A 112 4.86 20.09 2.39
CA LYS A 112 4.94 20.67 1.04
C LYS A 112 5.17 19.63 -0.06
N LEU A 113 5.44 18.37 0.33
CA LEU A 113 5.68 17.30 -0.62
C LEU A 113 4.35 16.71 -1.12
N ASP A 114 4.22 16.56 -2.43
CA ASP A 114 3.25 15.68 -3.07
C ASP A 114 3.98 14.38 -3.38
N ALA A 115 3.84 13.38 -2.51
CA ALA A 115 4.72 12.21 -2.56
C ALA A 115 4.13 10.98 -1.86
N GLU A 116 4.55 9.82 -2.33
CA GLU A 116 4.47 8.54 -1.64
C GLU A 116 5.86 8.22 -1.11
N PHE A 117 6.13 8.38 0.19
CA PHE A 117 7.49 8.30 0.68
C PHE A 117 7.65 7.80 2.12
N ALA A 118 8.82 7.24 2.38
CA ALA A 118 9.40 7.07 3.70
C ALA A 118 10.88 7.46 3.62
N CYS A 119 11.35 8.31 4.51
CA CYS A 119 12.75 8.75 4.50
C CYS A 119 13.39 8.77 5.88
N ILE A 120 14.71 8.68 5.90
CA ILE A 120 15.56 8.87 7.08
C ILE A 120 16.63 9.89 6.70
N LEU A 121 16.71 10.99 7.43
CA LEU A 121 17.63 12.10 7.22
C LEU A 121 18.52 12.25 8.44
N TYR A 122 19.81 12.42 8.21
CA TYR A 122 20.78 12.86 9.21
C TYR A 122 21.14 14.32 8.96
N ASP A 123 20.88 15.19 9.93
CA ASP A 123 21.30 16.59 9.92
C ASP A 123 22.72 16.71 10.49
N GLY A 124 23.69 16.96 9.60
CA GLY A 124 25.10 17.08 9.99
C GLY A 124 25.43 18.30 10.82
N LYS A 125 24.61 19.38 10.75
CA LYS A 125 24.79 20.60 11.54
C LYS A 125 24.31 20.41 12.97
N GLN A 126 23.10 19.84 13.14
CA GLN A 126 22.48 19.61 14.45
C GLN A 126 22.82 18.23 15.03
N LYS A 127 23.48 17.37 14.26
CA LYS A 127 23.89 15.99 14.64
C LYS A 127 22.72 15.15 15.13
N LYS A 128 21.59 15.20 14.41
CA LYS A 128 20.37 14.49 14.77
C LYS A 128 19.76 13.76 13.58
N PHE A 129 18.98 12.72 13.89
CA PHE A 129 18.22 11.96 12.91
C PHE A 129 16.76 12.44 12.87
N ILE A 130 16.22 12.47 11.67
CA ILE A 130 14.84 12.77 11.36
C ILE A 130 14.34 11.65 10.48
N ALA A 131 13.14 11.12 10.76
CA ALA A 131 12.48 10.17 9.88
C ALA A 131 11.07 10.68 9.57
N ALA A 132 10.54 10.40 8.38
CA ALA A 132 9.19 10.81 8.01
C ALA A 132 8.54 9.80 7.08
N ARG A 133 7.20 9.77 7.11
CA ARG A 133 6.38 8.89 6.29
C ARG A 133 5.21 9.67 5.69
N ASP A 134 4.83 9.34 4.46
CA ASP A 134 3.73 9.98 3.73
C ASP A 134 2.39 9.92 4.49
N PRO A 135 1.42 10.82 4.17
CA PRO A 135 0.18 10.98 4.93
C PRO A 135 -0.75 9.76 4.95
N ILE A 136 -0.63 8.84 3.99
CA ILE A 136 -1.44 7.61 3.92
C ILE A 136 -0.64 6.42 4.46
N GLY A 137 0.70 6.51 4.44
CA GLY A 137 1.60 5.42 4.76
C GLY A 137 1.72 4.41 3.62
N ILE A 138 1.64 4.88 2.36
CA ILE A 138 1.80 4.06 1.16
C ILE A 138 3.18 3.41 1.16
N ARG A 139 4.23 4.21 1.45
CA ARG A 139 5.56 3.65 1.64
C ARG A 139 5.73 3.19 3.09
N PRO A 140 6.22 1.96 3.29
CA PRO A 140 6.36 1.42 4.63
C PRO A 140 7.53 2.02 5.38
N LEU A 141 7.32 2.22 6.68
CA LEU A 141 8.36 2.53 7.64
C LEU A 141 8.01 1.92 9.00
N TYR A 142 8.98 1.31 9.65
CA TYR A 142 8.88 0.73 10.98
C TYR A 142 9.99 1.29 11.85
N TYR A 143 9.81 1.23 13.16
CA TYR A 143 10.82 1.63 14.12
C TYR A 143 10.83 0.71 15.34
N GLY A 144 11.93 0.76 16.06
CA GLY A 144 12.11 0.10 17.34
C GLY A 144 13.31 0.69 18.07
N TYR A 145 13.50 0.26 19.29
CA TYR A 145 14.64 0.66 20.11
C TYR A 145 15.50 -0.57 20.44
N ASP A 146 16.81 -0.41 20.38
CA ASP A 146 17.73 -1.45 20.85
C ASP A 146 17.80 -1.48 22.40
N GLY A 147 18.52 -2.45 22.94
CA GLY A 147 18.70 -2.59 24.39
C GLY A 147 19.38 -1.39 25.09
N ASN A 148 19.95 -0.44 24.33
CA ASN A 148 20.54 0.80 24.84
C ASN A 148 19.61 2.02 24.69
N GLY A 149 18.42 1.83 24.13
CA GLY A 149 17.46 2.91 23.85
C GLY A 149 17.75 3.70 22.58
N THR A 150 18.63 3.21 21.70
CA THR A 150 18.87 3.80 20.39
C THR A 150 17.74 3.45 19.45
N ILE A 151 17.18 4.45 18.75
CA ILE A 151 16.12 4.23 17.78
C ILE A 151 16.68 3.73 16.44
N LEU A 152 15.99 2.77 15.86
CA LEU A 152 16.23 2.27 14.51
C LEU A 152 14.96 2.46 13.66
N PHE A 153 15.17 2.71 12.38
CA PHE A 153 14.10 2.77 11.38
C PHE A 153 14.41 1.81 10.23
N ALA A 154 13.39 1.18 9.66
CA ALA A 154 13.54 0.33 8.49
C ALA A 154 12.26 0.28 7.65
N SER A 155 12.40 -0.01 6.37
CA SER A 155 11.27 -0.19 5.45
C SER A 155 10.36 -1.34 5.88
N GLU A 156 10.93 -2.44 6.39
CA GLU A 156 10.14 -3.61 6.78
C GLU A 156 10.49 -4.10 8.19
N PRO A 157 9.51 -4.68 8.92
CA PRO A 157 9.74 -5.13 10.29
C PRO A 157 10.80 -6.23 10.37
N LYS A 158 10.94 -7.09 9.35
CA LYS A 158 11.96 -8.15 9.33
C LYS A 158 13.40 -7.62 9.44
N ASN A 159 13.66 -6.38 9.00
CA ASN A 159 14.97 -5.75 9.22
C ASN A 159 15.27 -5.42 10.69
N LEU A 160 14.22 -5.29 11.51
CA LEU A 160 14.37 -4.92 12.93
C LEU A 160 14.34 -6.14 13.86
N VAL A 161 13.88 -7.30 13.38
CA VAL A 161 13.90 -8.56 14.16
C VAL A 161 15.33 -8.93 14.56
N GLY A 162 15.54 -9.04 15.86
CA GLY A 162 16.86 -9.33 16.46
C GLY A 162 17.74 -8.10 16.67
N LEU A 163 17.34 -6.91 16.19
CA LEU A 163 18.03 -5.65 16.48
C LEU A 163 17.29 -4.79 17.52
N THR A 164 16.00 -5.00 17.69
CA THR A 164 15.14 -4.24 18.61
C THR A 164 14.25 -5.18 19.41
N ASP A 165 13.91 -4.78 20.64
CA ASP A 165 13.05 -5.57 21.51
C ASP A 165 11.57 -5.52 21.07
N LYS A 166 11.14 -4.37 20.57
CA LYS A 166 9.77 -4.13 20.09
C LYS A 166 9.79 -3.39 18.76
N ILE A 167 8.99 -3.88 17.82
CA ILE A 167 8.82 -3.30 16.49
C ILE A 167 7.44 -2.67 16.40
N LEU A 168 7.39 -1.44 15.90
CA LEU A 168 6.15 -0.69 15.72
C LEU A 168 6.09 -0.06 14.32
N PRO A 169 4.90 0.02 13.68
CA PRO A 169 4.74 0.78 12.46
C PRO A 169 4.93 2.27 12.74
N PHE A 170 5.66 2.96 11.87
CA PHE A 170 5.78 4.42 11.93
C PHE A 170 4.45 5.06 11.50
N PRO A 171 3.89 5.98 12.29
CA PRO A 171 2.57 6.54 12.00
C PRO A 171 2.57 7.36 10.69
N PRO A 172 1.57 7.16 9.80
CA PRO A 172 1.42 7.96 8.59
C PRO A 172 1.27 9.45 8.88
N GLY A 173 1.76 10.30 7.98
CA GLY A 173 1.66 11.75 8.11
C GLY A 173 2.43 12.35 9.29
N HIS A 174 3.42 11.61 9.81
CA HIS A 174 4.26 12.06 10.90
C HIS A 174 5.71 12.17 10.50
N TYR A 175 6.44 12.99 11.23
CA TYR A 175 7.90 12.91 11.29
C TYR A 175 8.35 12.66 12.73
N TYR A 176 9.49 12.01 12.85
CA TYR A 176 10.23 11.85 14.12
C TYR A 176 11.39 12.84 14.14
N CYS A 177 11.57 13.51 15.26
CA CYS A 177 12.72 14.37 15.54
C CYS A 177 12.90 14.51 17.05
N ASP A 178 14.13 14.40 17.55
CA ASP A 178 14.49 14.61 18.96
C ASP A 178 13.59 13.84 19.96
N GLY A 179 13.35 12.55 19.69
CA GLY A 179 12.54 11.69 20.56
C GLY A 179 11.03 11.84 20.44
N LYS A 180 10.54 12.66 19.50
CA LYS A 180 9.10 12.97 19.36
C LYS A 180 8.61 12.62 17.97
N PHE A 181 7.40 12.02 17.92
CA PHE A 181 6.61 11.89 16.71
C PHE A 181 5.66 13.09 16.61
N VAL A 182 5.71 13.80 15.49
CA VAL A 182 4.91 15.01 15.25
C VAL A 182 4.07 14.81 13.99
N CYS A 183 2.75 14.93 14.12
CA CYS A 183 1.83 14.90 12.98
C CYS A 183 2.01 16.19 12.15
N TYR A 184 2.34 16.04 10.86
CA TYR A 184 2.39 17.16 9.92
C TYR A 184 1.19 17.16 8.96
N CYS A 185 0.50 16.01 8.81
CA CYS A 185 -0.69 15.88 7.97
C CYS A 185 -1.53 14.67 8.39
N ASP A 186 -2.73 14.89 8.91
CA ASP A 186 -3.78 13.86 9.00
C ASP A 186 -4.67 13.98 7.76
N ILE A 187 -4.40 13.16 6.75
CA ILE A 187 -5.09 13.21 5.46
C ILE A 187 -6.59 12.87 5.56
N ALA A 188 -6.99 12.16 6.62
CA ALA A 188 -8.39 11.81 6.88
C ALA A 188 -9.16 12.89 7.62
N ALA A 189 -8.48 13.91 8.18
CA ALA A 189 -9.15 15.01 8.84
C ALA A 189 -9.92 15.87 7.83
N VAL A 190 -11.13 16.26 8.20
CA VAL A 190 -12.02 17.11 7.38
C VAL A 190 -12.41 18.33 8.21
N ASP A 191 -11.89 19.49 7.84
CA ASP A 191 -12.16 20.75 8.54
C ASP A 191 -13.55 21.30 8.18
N HIS A 192 -13.98 21.09 6.93
CA HIS A 192 -15.29 21.54 6.44
C HIS A 192 -15.78 20.63 5.31
N VAL A 193 -17.08 20.47 5.23
CA VAL A 193 -17.76 19.77 4.13
C VAL A 193 -17.93 20.74 2.96
N LEU A 194 -17.67 20.24 1.75
CA LEU A 194 -17.82 21.03 0.52
C LEU A 194 -19.30 21.26 0.20
N PRO A 195 -19.67 22.48 -0.21
CA PRO A 195 -21.04 22.80 -0.61
C PRO A 195 -21.36 22.46 -2.07
N ASP A 196 -20.54 21.61 -2.71
CA ASP A 196 -20.64 21.28 -4.13
C ASP A 196 -21.91 20.46 -4.43
N ASP A 197 -22.54 20.72 -5.55
CA ASP A 197 -23.62 19.88 -6.08
C ASP A 197 -23.09 18.60 -6.71
N LEU A 198 -23.99 17.68 -7.07
CA LEU A 198 -23.63 16.36 -7.61
C LEU A 198 -22.79 16.46 -8.90
N GLU A 199 -23.15 17.35 -9.83
CA GLU A 199 -22.44 17.50 -11.10
C GLU A 199 -21.02 18.04 -10.87
N THR A 200 -20.88 19.04 -10.01
CA THR A 200 -19.58 19.60 -9.61
C THR A 200 -18.71 18.56 -8.90
N VAL A 201 -19.30 17.78 -7.98
CA VAL A 201 -18.59 16.69 -7.28
C VAL A 201 -18.08 15.67 -8.28
N CYS A 202 -18.93 15.21 -9.21
CA CYS A 202 -18.53 14.20 -10.18
C CYS A 202 -17.48 14.71 -11.17
N ALA A 203 -17.57 15.97 -11.61
CA ALA A 203 -16.55 16.59 -12.46
C ALA A 203 -15.19 16.66 -11.75
N ASN A 204 -15.17 17.07 -10.49
CA ASN A 204 -13.95 17.13 -9.70
C ASN A 204 -13.37 15.74 -9.41
N ILE A 205 -14.20 14.73 -9.12
CA ILE A 205 -13.75 13.33 -8.97
C ILE A 205 -13.05 12.87 -10.26
N HIS A 206 -13.70 13.10 -11.41
CA HIS A 206 -13.14 12.75 -12.71
C HIS A 206 -11.78 13.41 -12.94
N ASP A 207 -11.72 14.74 -12.86
CA ASP A 207 -10.51 15.50 -13.20
C ASP A 207 -9.35 15.20 -12.26
N LYS A 208 -9.62 15.06 -10.96
CA LYS A 208 -8.58 14.74 -9.96
C LYS A 208 -8.07 13.30 -10.08
N LEU A 209 -8.93 12.31 -10.38
CA LEU A 209 -8.47 10.94 -10.62
C LEU A 209 -7.65 10.86 -11.90
N VAL A 210 -8.07 11.52 -12.97
CA VAL A 210 -7.28 11.63 -14.22
C VAL A 210 -5.92 12.25 -13.95
N ALA A 211 -5.87 13.35 -13.19
CA ALA A 211 -4.60 13.98 -12.80
C ALA A 211 -3.73 13.05 -11.94
N GLY A 212 -4.34 12.32 -11.00
CA GLY A 212 -3.66 11.35 -10.15
C GLY A 212 -3.03 10.19 -10.93
N VAL A 213 -3.72 9.66 -11.94
CA VAL A 213 -3.17 8.65 -12.86
C VAL A 213 -2.02 9.24 -13.67
N LYS A 214 -2.20 10.41 -14.29
CA LYS A 214 -1.17 11.09 -15.10
C LYS A 214 0.14 11.29 -14.34
N LYS A 215 0.07 11.75 -13.09
CA LYS A 215 1.25 11.90 -12.24
C LYS A 215 2.02 10.58 -12.11
N ARG A 216 1.29 9.47 -11.94
CA ARG A 216 1.88 8.15 -11.67
C ARG A 216 2.35 7.40 -12.91
N LEU A 217 2.10 7.95 -14.11
CA LEU A 217 2.69 7.44 -15.35
C LEU A 217 4.13 7.92 -15.57
N VAL A 218 4.57 8.97 -14.87
CA VAL A 218 5.93 9.52 -15.01
C VAL A 218 6.93 8.54 -14.40
N ALA A 219 7.68 7.85 -15.25
CA ALA A 219 8.75 6.93 -14.87
C ALA A 219 9.72 6.74 -16.05
N ASP A 220 11.02 6.59 -15.75
CA ASP A 220 12.03 6.19 -16.74
C ASP A 220 12.00 4.67 -16.96
N ALA A 221 11.54 3.92 -15.95
CA ALA A 221 11.34 2.47 -16.01
C ALA A 221 9.99 2.10 -16.63
N LYS A 222 9.86 0.85 -17.12
CA LYS A 222 8.62 0.37 -17.75
C LYS A 222 7.48 0.20 -16.75
N VAL A 223 6.30 0.66 -17.15
CA VAL A 223 5.06 0.68 -16.37
C VAL A 223 4.10 -0.41 -16.86
N GLY A 224 3.49 -1.13 -15.95
CA GLY A 224 2.40 -2.08 -16.17
C GLY A 224 1.23 -1.82 -15.22
N PHE A 225 0.15 -2.57 -15.37
CA PHE A 225 -1.11 -2.33 -14.68
C PHE A 225 -1.75 -3.63 -14.21
N LEU A 226 -2.20 -3.68 -12.97
CA LEU A 226 -3.04 -4.76 -12.50
C LEU A 226 -4.50 -4.48 -12.89
N LEU A 227 -5.13 -5.40 -13.61
CA LEU A 227 -6.47 -5.28 -14.14
C LEU A 227 -7.34 -6.46 -13.70
N SER A 228 -8.21 -6.26 -12.71
CA SER A 228 -9.12 -7.29 -12.20
C SER A 228 -10.50 -7.28 -12.89
N GLY A 229 -10.76 -6.34 -13.82
CA GLY A 229 -12.10 -6.14 -14.38
C GLY A 229 -13.11 -5.53 -13.41
N GLY A 230 -12.71 -5.19 -12.19
CA GLY A 230 -13.48 -4.37 -11.26
C GLY A 230 -13.41 -2.88 -11.62
N LEU A 231 -14.35 -2.07 -11.13
CA LEU A 231 -14.45 -0.64 -11.44
C LEU A 231 -13.12 0.09 -11.25
N ASP A 232 -12.47 -0.07 -10.10
CA ASP A 232 -11.34 0.74 -9.66
C ASP A 232 -10.11 0.51 -10.55
N SER A 233 -9.68 -0.74 -10.71
CA SER A 233 -8.55 -1.11 -11.58
C SER A 233 -8.83 -0.81 -13.05
N SER A 234 -10.07 -1.01 -13.50
CA SER A 234 -10.48 -0.73 -14.89
C SER A 234 -10.43 0.76 -15.21
N LEU A 235 -10.85 1.64 -14.29
CA LEU A 235 -10.73 3.09 -14.46
C LEU A 235 -9.26 3.54 -14.54
N VAL A 236 -8.40 3.03 -13.67
CA VAL A 236 -6.96 3.34 -13.73
C VAL A 236 -6.37 2.94 -15.08
N CYS A 237 -6.68 1.72 -15.56
CA CYS A 237 -6.20 1.24 -16.86
C CYS A 237 -6.78 2.05 -18.03
N ALA A 238 -8.08 2.37 -18.01
CA ALA A 238 -8.73 3.12 -19.08
C ALA A 238 -8.21 4.56 -19.19
N ILE A 239 -8.00 5.23 -18.06
CA ILE A 239 -7.37 6.56 -18.03
C ILE A 239 -5.95 6.46 -18.58
N ALA A 240 -5.15 5.51 -18.09
CA ALA A 240 -3.77 5.34 -18.55
C ALA A 240 -3.67 5.03 -20.04
N ALA A 241 -4.58 4.20 -20.58
CA ALA A 241 -4.61 3.88 -22.01
C ALA A 241 -4.87 5.12 -22.89
N ARG A 242 -5.67 6.07 -22.41
CA ARG A 242 -5.94 7.33 -23.13
C ARG A 242 -4.77 8.32 -23.10
N GLU A 243 -3.96 8.23 -22.04
CA GLU A 243 -2.77 9.08 -21.86
C GLU A 243 -1.51 8.49 -22.52
N SER A 244 -1.58 7.26 -23.04
CA SER A 244 -0.45 6.53 -23.60
C SER A 244 -0.56 6.46 -25.14
N GLU A 245 0.55 6.73 -25.83
CA GLU A 245 0.62 6.60 -27.31
C GLU A 245 0.66 5.14 -27.78
N LYS A 246 1.06 4.22 -26.90
CA LYS A 246 1.21 2.78 -27.18
C LYS A 246 0.26 1.99 -26.29
N PRO A 247 -0.15 0.78 -26.72
CA PRO A 247 -0.91 -0.12 -25.85
C PRO A 247 -0.23 -0.31 -24.49
N ILE A 248 -0.99 -0.10 -23.43
CA ILE A 248 -0.49 -0.36 -22.06
C ILE A 248 -0.45 -1.87 -21.80
N ARG A 249 0.43 -2.31 -20.91
CA ARG A 249 0.53 -3.72 -20.50
C ARG A 249 -0.29 -3.98 -19.26
N THR A 250 -1.28 -4.86 -19.36
CA THR A 250 -2.20 -5.19 -18.26
C THR A 250 -2.09 -6.66 -17.86
N PHE A 251 -2.28 -6.94 -16.57
CA PHE A 251 -2.15 -8.27 -16.01
C PHE A 251 -3.35 -8.60 -15.12
N ALA A 252 -3.90 -9.79 -15.29
CA ALA A 252 -4.93 -10.37 -14.45
C ALA A 252 -4.49 -11.71 -13.89
N ILE A 253 -5.13 -12.15 -12.81
CA ILE A 253 -4.88 -13.45 -12.20
C ILE A 253 -6.20 -14.11 -11.86
N GLY A 254 -6.25 -15.44 -12.00
CA GLY A 254 -7.41 -16.22 -11.60
C GLY A 254 -7.12 -17.69 -11.49
N MET A 255 -7.98 -18.39 -10.78
CA MET A 255 -8.00 -19.86 -10.79
C MET A 255 -8.71 -20.36 -12.05
N SER A 256 -8.29 -21.49 -12.59
CA SER A 256 -8.78 -22.00 -13.88
C SER A 256 -10.28 -22.31 -13.90
N GLU A 257 -10.88 -22.59 -12.74
CA GLU A 257 -12.23 -23.18 -12.68
C GLU A 257 -13.34 -22.13 -12.45
N ASP A 258 -13.06 -21.04 -11.74
CA ASP A 258 -14.07 -20.09 -11.27
C ASP A 258 -13.63 -18.61 -11.21
N ALA A 259 -12.63 -18.25 -12.03
CA ALA A 259 -12.09 -16.90 -12.05
C ALA A 259 -12.97 -15.91 -12.84
N ILE A 260 -13.93 -15.32 -12.17
CA ILE A 260 -14.83 -14.33 -12.78
C ILE A 260 -14.09 -13.06 -13.21
N ASP A 261 -13.03 -12.69 -12.50
CA ASP A 261 -12.24 -11.51 -12.82
C ASP A 261 -11.53 -11.63 -14.16
N LEU A 262 -11.06 -12.82 -14.57
CA LEU A 262 -10.41 -13.01 -15.87
C LEU A 262 -11.34 -12.63 -17.04
N LYS A 263 -12.61 -13.03 -16.96
CA LYS A 263 -13.61 -12.70 -17.99
C LYS A 263 -13.78 -11.18 -18.14
N TYR A 264 -13.93 -10.47 -17.02
CA TYR A 264 -14.17 -9.03 -17.05
C TYR A 264 -12.88 -8.25 -17.31
N ALA A 265 -11.75 -8.72 -16.83
CA ALA A 265 -10.44 -8.15 -17.16
C ALA A 265 -10.18 -8.22 -18.67
N LYS A 266 -10.44 -9.38 -19.29
CA LYS A 266 -10.33 -9.57 -20.75
C LYS A 266 -11.24 -8.62 -21.52
N GLN A 267 -12.50 -8.46 -21.09
CA GLN A 267 -13.44 -7.53 -21.72
C GLN A 267 -12.95 -6.08 -21.68
N VAL A 268 -12.42 -5.63 -20.53
CA VAL A 268 -11.84 -4.30 -20.39
C VAL A 268 -10.58 -4.16 -21.25
N ALA A 269 -9.69 -5.16 -21.19
CA ALA A 269 -8.44 -5.17 -21.95
C ALA A 269 -8.67 -5.04 -23.45
N ASP A 270 -9.65 -5.79 -23.99
CA ASP A 270 -10.02 -5.72 -25.40
C ASP A 270 -10.59 -4.34 -25.76
N TYR A 271 -11.41 -3.76 -24.87
CA TYR A 271 -12.02 -2.44 -25.09
C TYR A 271 -11.00 -1.30 -25.12
N ILE A 272 -10.03 -1.31 -24.21
CA ILE A 272 -8.96 -0.31 -24.15
C ILE A 272 -7.75 -0.63 -25.03
N HIS A 273 -7.81 -1.76 -25.77
CA HIS A 273 -6.75 -2.24 -26.66
C HIS A 273 -5.39 -2.43 -25.94
N SER A 274 -5.39 -2.94 -24.72
CA SER A 274 -4.16 -3.23 -23.97
C SER A 274 -3.49 -4.54 -24.41
N ASP A 275 -2.16 -4.64 -24.20
CA ASP A 275 -1.41 -5.90 -24.26
C ASP A 275 -1.64 -6.65 -22.94
N HIS A 276 -2.57 -7.61 -22.95
CA HIS A 276 -3.12 -8.26 -21.78
C HIS A 276 -2.55 -9.65 -21.56
N THR A 277 -2.14 -9.93 -20.32
CA THR A 277 -1.64 -11.23 -19.88
C THR A 277 -2.48 -11.75 -18.72
N GLU A 278 -2.95 -13.00 -18.83
CA GLU A 278 -3.65 -13.73 -17.79
C GLU A 278 -2.70 -14.71 -17.08
N VAL A 279 -2.68 -14.69 -15.76
CA VAL A 279 -1.92 -15.62 -14.91
C VAL A 279 -2.89 -16.61 -14.30
N ILE A 280 -2.75 -17.88 -14.63
CA ILE A 280 -3.60 -18.94 -14.11
C ILE A 280 -2.86 -19.65 -12.97
N ILE A 281 -3.53 -19.81 -11.83
CA ILE A 281 -2.98 -20.43 -10.63
C ILE A 281 -3.80 -21.66 -10.20
N SER A 282 -3.12 -22.58 -9.54
CA SER A 282 -3.68 -23.82 -8.99
C SER A 282 -3.88 -23.75 -7.47
N LYS A 283 -4.56 -24.74 -6.91
CA LYS A 283 -4.67 -24.93 -5.44
C LYS A 283 -3.28 -25.10 -4.81
N GLU A 284 -2.40 -25.83 -5.46
CA GLU A 284 -1.04 -26.07 -5.01
C GLU A 284 -0.23 -24.77 -4.94
N ASP A 285 -0.38 -23.86 -5.92
CA ASP A 285 0.27 -22.56 -5.93
C ASP A 285 -0.22 -21.69 -4.74
N VAL A 286 -1.52 -21.71 -4.47
CA VAL A 286 -2.14 -20.99 -3.35
C VAL A 286 -1.59 -21.47 -2.01
N LEU A 287 -1.55 -22.77 -1.78
CA LEU A 287 -1.07 -23.33 -0.52
C LEU A 287 0.44 -23.17 -0.35
N ALA A 288 1.22 -23.28 -1.43
CA ALA A 288 2.66 -23.05 -1.41
C ALA A 288 3.03 -21.58 -1.14
N ALA A 289 2.17 -20.64 -1.54
CA ALA A 289 2.39 -19.21 -1.30
C ALA A 289 2.03 -18.76 0.12
N LEU A 290 1.28 -19.53 0.90
CA LEU A 290 0.74 -19.10 2.18
C LEU A 290 1.81 -18.66 3.18
N GLU A 291 2.77 -19.53 3.49
CA GLU A 291 3.81 -19.24 4.46
C GLU A 291 4.73 -18.09 4.00
N PRO A 292 5.25 -18.07 2.75
CA PRO A 292 5.97 -16.91 2.23
C PRO A 292 5.19 -15.60 2.30
N VAL A 293 3.89 -15.61 2.05
CA VAL A 293 3.04 -14.41 2.10
C VAL A 293 2.89 -13.90 3.53
N VAL A 294 2.67 -14.75 4.53
CA VAL A 294 2.62 -14.32 5.93
C VAL A 294 3.96 -13.73 6.37
N GLU A 295 5.08 -14.36 6.00
CA GLU A 295 6.42 -13.85 6.27
C GLU A 295 6.64 -12.46 5.65
N LEU A 296 6.36 -12.30 4.34
CA LEU A 296 6.63 -11.04 3.64
C LEU A 296 5.75 -9.89 4.13
N LEU A 297 4.50 -10.18 4.50
CA LEU A 297 3.56 -9.17 4.99
C LEU A 297 3.92 -8.69 6.39
N GLY A 298 4.39 -9.59 7.27
CA GLY A 298 4.57 -9.29 8.69
C GLY A 298 3.25 -8.99 9.39
N THR A 299 2.17 -9.67 8.99
CA THR A 299 0.84 -9.60 9.62
C THR A 299 0.21 -11.00 9.69
N PHE A 300 -0.75 -11.16 10.59
CA PHE A 300 -1.62 -12.33 10.67
C PHE A 300 -3.10 -11.99 10.35
N ASP A 301 -3.35 -10.81 9.77
CA ASP A 301 -4.71 -10.42 9.39
C ASP A 301 -5.25 -11.28 8.25
N ILE A 302 -6.47 -11.81 8.45
CA ILE A 302 -7.08 -12.80 7.55
C ILE A 302 -7.33 -12.20 6.16
N THR A 303 -7.94 -11.01 6.09
CA THR A 303 -8.31 -10.39 4.81
C THR A 303 -7.08 -10.02 4.00
N THR A 304 -6.09 -9.43 4.67
CA THR A 304 -4.82 -9.02 4.05
C THR A 304 -4.09 -10.23 3.46
N ILE A 305 -4.00 -11.35 4.20
CA ILE A 305 -3.33 -12.57 3.73
C ILE A 305 -4.07 -13.18 2.54
N ARG A 306 -5.40 -13.39 2.65
CA ARG A 306 -6.21 -13.96 1.56
C ARG A 306 -6.04 -13.17 0.25
N ALA A 307 -6.14 -11.85 0.31
CA ALA A 307 -6.00 -11.00 -0.85
C ALA A 307 -4.54 -10.91 -1.37
N SER A 308 -3.56 -11.10 -0.49
CA SER A 308 -2.14 -11.03 -0.85
C SER A 308 -1.65 -12.23 -1.65
N ILE A 309 -2.22 -13.41 -1.49
CA ILE A 309 -1.78 -14.61 -2.21
C ILE A 309 -1.87 -14.40 -3.72
N GLY A 310 -3.03 -13.98 -4.22
CA GLY A 310 -3.20 -13.68 -5.64
C GLY A 310 -2.30 -12.54 -6.12
N MET A 311 -2.19 -11.46 -5.34
CA MET A 311 -1.33 -10.33 -5.70
C MET A 311 0.15 -10.71 -5.74
N TYR A 312 0.63 -11.50 -4.79
CA TYR A 312 2.00 -12.00 -4.76
C TYR A 312 2.31 -12.87 -5.99
N LEU A 313 1.41 -13.79 -6.34
CA LEU A 313 1.60 -14.71 -7.46
C LEU A 313 1.60 -13.98 -8.82
N VAL A 314 0.68 -13.02 -9.04
CA VAL A 314 0.70 -12.23 -10.28
C VAL A 314 1.96 -11.35 -10.38
N CYS A 315 2.39 -10.74 -9.30
CA CYS A 315 3.61 -9.92 -9.29
C CYS A 315 4.87 -10.76 -9.52
N LYS A 316 4.91 -11.98 -8.97
CA LYS A 316 5.99 -12.94 -9.24
C LYS A 316 6.05 -13.30 -10.73
N ALA A 317 4.91 -13.63 -11.34
CA ALA A 317 4.85 -13.93 -12.77
C ALA A 317 5.28 -12.72 -13.64
N ILE A 318 4.85 -11.50 -13.30
CA ILE A 318 5.28 -10.27 -14.00
C ILE A 318 6.80 -10.10 -13.92
N HIS A 319 7.38 -10.26 -12.74
CA HIS A 319 8.82 -10.14 -12.54
C HIS A 319 9.62 -11.18 -13.35
N GLU A 320 9.15 -12.43 -13.34
CA GLU A 320 9.84 -13.53 -14.02
C GLU A 320 9.73 -13.47 -15.55
N THR A 321 8.68 -12.85 -16.10
CA THR A 321 8.37 -12.89 -17.54
C THR A 321 8.48 -11.57 -18.26
N THR A 322 8.74 -10.47 -17.54
CA THR A 322 8.76 -9.12 -18.13
C THR A 322 9.90 -8.26 -17.57
N ASP A 323 10.12 -7.12 -18.21
CA ASP A 323 11.03 -6.06 -17.76
C ASP A 323 10.30 -4.86 -17.13
N ILE A 324 9.04 -5.03 -16.73
CA ILE A 324 8.28 -4.03 -16.00
C ILE A 324 8.91 -3.83 -14.61
N ARG A 325 8.90 -2.58 -14.14
CA ARG A 325 9.41 -2.19 -12.82
C ARG A 325 8.37 -1.42 -11.99
N VAL A 326 7.34 -0.87 -12.62
CA VAL A 326 6.29 -0.09 -11.96
C VAL A 326 4.93 -0.72 -12.24
N LEU A 327 4.08 -0.85 -11.23
CA LEU A 327 2.71 -1.33 -11.35
C LEU A 327 1.73 -0.31 -10.75
N LEU A 328 0.75 0.11 -11.54
CA LEU A 328 -0.40 0.89 -11.07
C LEU A 328 -1.51 -0.05 -10.64
N THR A 329 -2.16 0.28 -9.50
CA THR A 329 -3.23 -0.51 -8.88
C THR A 329 -4.46 0.36 -8.57
N GLY A 330 -5.59 -0.29 -8.26
CA GLY A 330 -6.85 0.38 -7.89
C GLY A 330 -7.11 0.48 -6.38
N GLU A 331 -6.09 0.32 -5.53
CA GLU A 331 -6.23 0.36 -4.07
C GLU A 331 -6.73 1.74 -3.56
N ILE A 332 -7.27 1.78 -2.33
CA ILE A 332 -7.76 2.99 -1.62
C ILE A 332 -9.19 3.40 -2.01
N SER A 333 -9.67 3.02 -3.17
CA SER A 333 -11.00 3.42 -3.64
C SER A 333 -12.14 2.96 -2.70
N ASP A 334 -12.02 1.77 -2.11
CA ASP A 334 -13.03 1.20 -1.22
C ASP A 334 -13.17 2.01 0.08
N GLU A 335 -12.08 2.53 0.63
CA GLU A 335 -12.08 3.34 1.84
C GLU A 335 -12.63 4.74 1.62
N LEU A 336 -12.46 5.27 0.42
CA LEU A 336 -12.95 6.61 0.05
C LEU A 336 -14.44 6.63 -0.29
N PHE A 337 -14.92 5.64 -1.05
CA PHE A 337 -16.28 5.62 -1.61
C PHE A 337 -17.21 4.58 -0.99
N GLY A 338 -16.68 3.75 -0.10
CA GLY A 338 -17.43 2.67 0.54
C GLY A 338 -17.22 1.30 -0.10
N TYR A 339 -17.45 0.29 0.71
CA TYR A 339 -17.41 -1.12 0.36
C TYR A 339 -18.72 -1.80 0.79
N LYS A 340 -18.92 -3.09 0.52
CA LYS A 340 -20.17 -3.82 0.82
C LYS A 340 -20.71 -3.58 2.24
N TYR A 341 -19.86 -3.63 3.27
CA TYR A 341 -20.32 -3.46 4.64
C TYR A 341 -20.71 -2.00 4.97
N THR A 342 -20.20 -1.01 4.25
CA THR A 342 -20.55 0.39 4.50
C THR A 342 -21.98 0.75 4.07
N ASP A 343 -22.64 -0.11 3.29
CA ASP A 343 -24.07 0.01 3.00
C ASP A 343 -24.95 -0.12 4.26
N PHE A 344 -24.41 -0.72 5.33
CA PHE A 344 -25.07 -0.85 6.63
C PHE A 344 -24.81 0.34 7.57
N ALA A 345 -24.14 1.39 7.11
CA ALA A 345 -23.88 2.57 7.92
C ALA A 345 -25.21 3.20 8.37
N PRO A 346 -25.42 3.41 9.70
CA PRO A 346 -26.70 3.90 10.21
C PRO A 346 -26.94 5.39 9.88
N SER A 347 -25.93 6.12 9.43
CA SER A 347 -26.01 7.53 9.05
C SER A 347 -24.79 7.95 8.21
N ALA A 348 -24.92 9.06 7.49
CA ALA A 348 -23.80 9.66 6.76
C ALA A 348 -22.63 10.03 7.68
N LYS A 349 -22.91 10.45 8.91
CA LYS A 349 -21.87 10.71 9.91
C LYS A 349 -21.12 9.43 10.26
N ALA A 350 -21.82 8.32 10.50
CA ALA A 350 -21.19 7.04 10.82
C ALA A 350 -20.36 6.51 9.64
N PHE A 351 -20.86 6.68 8.41
CA PHE A 351 -20.10 6.38 7.19
C PHE A 351 -18.79 7.17 7.14
N GLN A 352 -18.85 8.50 7.38
CA GLN A 352 -17.67 9.37 7.35
C GLN A 352 -16.63 9.00 8.42
N GLU A 353 -17.10 8.72 9.63
CA GLU A 353 -16.22 8.30 10.75
C GLU A 353 -15.52 6.97 10.41
N GLU A 354 -16.23 6.03 9.80
CA GLU A 354 -15.64 4.76 9.34
C GLU A 354 -14.64 4.99 8.21
N ALA A 355 -14.95 5.80 7.21
CA ALA A 355 -14.02 6.16 6.13
C ALA A 355 -12.74 6.81 6.68
N GLN A 356 -12.85 7.75 7.62
CA GLN A 356 -11.70 8.37 8.29
C GLN A 356 -10.84 7.34 9.04
N LYS A 357 -11.48 6.42 9.76
CA LYS A 357 -10.79 5.32 10.44
C LYS A 357 -10.03 4.47 9.44
N ARG A 358 -10.68 4.03 8.34
CA ARG A 358 -10.07 3.14 7.34
C ARG A 358 -8.90 3.80 6.61
N ILE A 359 -9.01 5.08 6.27
CA ILE A 359 -7.88 5.82 5.67
C ILE A 359 -6.68 5.89 6.62
N ARG A 360 -6.88 6.10 7.93
CA ARG A 360 -5.77 6.07 8.90
C ARG A 360 -5.16 4.69 9.09
N GLU A 361 -5.93 3.64 8.87
CA GLU A 361 -5.52 2.23 9.05
C GLU A 361 -4.98 1.57 7.76
N LEU A 362 -5.10 2.22 6.59
CA LEU A 362 -4.70 1.66 5.28
C LEU A 362 -3.30 1.03 5.27
N HIS A 363 -2.36 1.66 5.96
CA HIS A 363 -0.98 1.22 6.06
C HIS A 363 -0.79 -0.13 6.78
N MET A 364 -1.83 -0.66 7.41
CA MET A 364 -1.84 -1.95 8.09
C MET A 364 -2.53 -3.06 7.27
N TYR A 365 -3.27 -2.69 6.21
CA TYR A 365 -4.10 -3.60 5.43
C TYR A 365 -3.84 -3.49 3.91
N ASP A 366 -4.63 -2.71 3.16
CA ASP A 366 -4.60 -2.76 1.70
C ASP A 366 -3.33 -2.17 1.08
N VAL A 367 -2.82 -1.04 1.55
CA VAL A 367 -1.56 -0.50 1.02
C VAL A 367 -0.34 -1.28 1.55
N LEU A 368 -0.44 -1.91 2.73
CA LEU A 368 0.56 -2.89 3.18
C LEU A 368 0.66 -4.05 2.19
N ARG A 369 -0.48 -4.65 1.83
CA ARG A 369 -0.58 -5.71 0.83
C ARG A 369 0.07 -5.31 -0.47
N ALA A 370 -0.36 -4.18 -1.05
CA ALA A 370 0.15 -3.68 -2.31
C ALA A 370 1.67 -3.47 -2.26
N ASP A 371 2.18 -2.80 -1.23
CA ASP A 371 3.62 -2.59 -1.07
C ASP A 371 4.38 -3.92 -1.01
N ARG A 372 4.00 -4.82 -0.11
CA ARG A 372 4.75 -6.05 0.17
C ARG A 372 4.76 -7.02 -0.99
N CYS A 373 3.59 -7.30 -1.57
CA CYS A 373 3.46 -8.27 -2.66
C CYS A 373 4.17 -7.82 -3.93
N ILE A 374 4.15 -6.51 -4.19
CA ILE A 374 4.78 -5.92 -5.37
C ILE A 374 6.29 -5.79 -5.15
N SER A 375 6.72 -5.25 -4.01
CA SER A 375 8.13 -4.92 -3.79
C SER A 375 9.05 -6.13 -3.59
N VAL A 376 8.55 -7.23 -2.99
CA VAL A 376 9.35 -8.47 -2.86
C VAL A 376 9.76 -9.05 -4.21
N ASN A 377 9.00 -8.74 -5.25
CA ASN A 377 9.24 -9.10 -6.64
C ASN A 377 9.99 -8.00 -7.43
N SER A 378 10.72 -7.12 -6.75
CA SER A 378 11.51 -6.05 -7.39
C SER A 378 10.68 -5.15 -8.31
N LEU A 379 9.48 -4.81 -7.87
CA LEU A 379 8.52 -3.94 -8.55
C LEU A 379 8.14 -2.76 -7.63
N GLU A 380 7.62 -1.68 -8.21
CA GLU A 380 7.10 -0.53 -7.49
C GLU A 380 5.58 -0.41 -7.63
N ALA A 381 4.87 -0.37 -6.50
CA ALA A 381 3.45 -0.06 -6.48
C ALA A 381 3.21 1.46 -6.59
N ARG A 382 2.27 1.87 -7.42
CA ARG A 382 1.71 3.23 -7.45
C ARG A 382 0.20 3.16 -7.34
N VAL A 383 -0.37 4.02 -6.49
CA VAL A 383 -1.80 3.98 -6.13
C VAL A 383 -2.49 5.30 -6.50
N PRO A 384 -3.06 5.44 -7.71
CA PRO A 384 -3.65 6.69 -8.18
C PRO A 384 -4.77 7.25 -7.29
N PHE A 385 -5.61 6.39 -6.69
CA PHE A 385 -6.62 6.80 -5.71
C PHE A 385 -6.04 7.37 -4.42
N GLY A 386 -4.75 7.13 -4.15
CA GLY A 386 -3.99 7.73 -3.05
C GLY A 386 -3.37 9.10 -3.38
N ASP A 387 -3.71 9.72 -4.51
CA ASP A 387 -3.31 11.10 -4.79
C ASP A 387 -3.81 12.03 -3.69
N LEU A 388 -2.90 12.82 -3.10
CA LEU A 388 -3.22 13.60 -1.91
C LEU A 388 -4.32 14.64 -2.16
N ASP A 389 -4.35 15.25 -3.35
CA ASP A 389 -5.39 16.20 -3.74
C ASP A 389 -6.73 15.51 -3.96
N PHE A 390 -6.71 14.32 -4.57
CA PHE A 390 -7.89 13.49 -4.74
C PHE A 390 -8.47 13.04 -3.40
N VAL A 391 -7.64 12.48 -2.50
CA VAL A 391 -8.08 11.99 -1.18
C VAL A 391 -8.68 13.14 -0.36
N LYS A 392 -8.00 14.30 -0.28
CA LYS A 392 -8.52 15.47 0.44
C LYS A 392 -9.88 15.92 -0.08
N TYR A 393 -10.02 15.98 -1.39
CA TYR A 393 -11.29 16.36 -2.02
C TYR A 393 -12.40 15.37 -1.68
N VAL A 394 -12.18 14.08 -1.92
CA VAL A 394 -13.21 13.04 -1.70
C VAL A 394 -13.60 12.92 -0.23
N MET A 395 -12.65 13.07 0.69
CA MET A 395 -12.95 13.09 2.13
C MET A 395 -13.81 14.28 2.54
N ALA A 396 -13.67 15.42 1.87
CA ALA A 396 -14.43 16.65 2.15
C ALA A 396 -15.82 16.70 1.47
N ILE A 397 -16.16 15.78 0.57
CA ILE A 397 -17.51 15.66 -0.02
C ILE A 397 -18.53 15.39 1.09
N ASP A 398 -19.74 15.99 0.97
CA ASP A 398 -20.84 15.69 1.86
C ASP A 398 -21.08 14.19 1.97
N PRO A 399 -20.91 13.57 3.13
CA PRO A 399 -21.05 12.13 3.30
C PRO A 399 -22.45 11.60 2.95
N GLU A 400 -23.49 12.47 2.96
CA GLU A 400 -24.81 12.14 2.47
C GLU A 400 -24.81 11.74 0.98
N MET A 401 -23.90 12.28 0.17
CA MET A 401 -23.75 11.93 -1.26
C MET A 401 -23.02 10.59 -1.44
N LYS A 402 -22.24 10.14 -0.45
CA LYS A 402 -21.48 8.89 -0.51
C LYS A 402 -22.29 7.67 -0.09
N LEU A 403 -23.40 7.86 0.62
CA LEU A 403 -24.29 6.76 1.00
C LEU A 403 -24.87 6.06 -0.24
N ASN A 404 -25.06 4.74 -0.12
CA ASN A 404 -25.67 3.93 -1.19
C ASN A 404 -27.20 4.18 -1.30
N LYS A 405 -27.56 5.38 -1.78
CA LYS A 405 -28.96 5.81 -2.00
C LYS A 405 -29.53 5.34 -3.34
N TYR A 406 -28.67 4.93 -4.26
CA TYR A 406 -29.05 4.63 -5.66
C TYR A 406 -29.03 3.11 -5.94
N GLY A 407 -28.92 2.27 -4.90
CA GLY A 407 -28.87 0.82 -5.03
C GLY A 407 -27.56 0.30 -5.66
N LYS A 408 -26.56 1.16 -5.77
CA LYS A 408 -25.22 0.84 -6.28
C LYS A 408 -24.14 1.51 -5.43
N GLY A 409 -23.26 0.71 -4.86
CA GLY A 409 -22.08 1.22 -4.15
C GLY A 409 -21.17 2.03 -5.07
N LYS A 410 -20.45 3.00 -4.50
CA LYS A 410 -19.54 3.92 -5.22
C LYS A 410 -20.23 4.74 -6.33
N TYR A 411 -21.47 5.14 -6.12
CA TYR A 411 -22.25 5.83 -7.14
C TYR A 411 -21.53 7.06 -7.72
N LEU A 412 -20.94 7.91 -6.86
CA LEU A 412 -20.22 9.11 -7.29
C LEU A 412 -19.09 8.79 -8.27
N LEU A 413 -18.29 7.76 -7.97
CA LEU A 413 -17.20 7.34 -8.85
C LEU A 413 -17.72 6.79 -10.18
N ARG A 414 -18.78 5.98 -10.15
CA ARG A 414 -19.43 5.44 -11.36
C ARG A 414 -19.99 6.56 -12.23
N HIS A 415 -20.74 7.49 -11.64
CA HIS A 415 -21.36 8.60 -12.33
C HIS A 415 -20.34 9.60 -12.89
N ALA A 416 -19.22 9.83 -12.18
CA ALA A 416 -18.13 10.69 -12.64
C ALA A 416 -17.51 10.20 -13.98
N PHE A 417 -17.55 8.90 -14.24
CA PHE A 417 -17.00 8.29 -15.46
C PHE A 417 -18.06 7.69 -16.39
N GLU A 418 -19.34 7.98 -16.18
CA GLU A 418 -20.42 7.52 -17.04
C GLU A 418 -20.36 8.12 -18.43
N LYS A 419 -19.94 9.39 -18.50
CA LYS A 419 -19.73 10.10 -19.78
C LYS A 419 -18.30 9.89 -20.27
N GLY A 420 -18.13 9.78 -21.57
CA GLY A 420 -16.80 9.78 -22.19
C GLY A 420 -16.24 8.39 -22.54
N ASP A 421 -17.05 7.34 -22.48
CA ASP A 421 -16.74 5.99 -23.00
C ASP A 421 -15.40 5.42 -22.50
N TYR A 422 -15.12 5.56 -21.18
CA TYR A 422 -13.89 5.02 -20.57
C TYR A 422 -13.89 3.49 -20.52
N LEU A 423 -15.06 2.90 -20.28
CA LEU A 423 -15.20 1.45 -20.04
C LEU A 423 -16.39 0.90 -20.85
N PRO A 424 -16.43 -0.41 -21.14
CA PRO A 424 -17.62 -1.08 -21.65
C PRO A 424 -18.83 -0.78 -20.75
N HIS A 425 -20.01 -0.64 -21.36
CA HIS A 425 -21.22 -0.15 -20.69
C HIS A 425 -21.62 -0.93 -19.41
N ASP A 426 -21.35 -2.23 -19.35
CA ASP A 426 -21.68 -3.11 -18.22
C ASP A 426 -20.67 -3.05 -17.06
N ILE A 427 -19.40 -2.72 -17.33
CA ILE A 427 -18.33 -2.68 -16.33
C ILE A 427 -18.59 -1.62 -15.23
N PRO A 428 -18.94 -0.35 -15.56
CA PRO A 428 -19.20 0.66 -14.54
C PRO A 428 -20.30 0.28 -13.55
N TRP A 429 -21.27 -0.53 -13.98
CA TRP A 429 -22.44 -0.88 -13.18
C TRP A 429 -22.44 -2.31 -12.64
N ARG A 430 -21.33 -3.05 -12.86
CA ARG A 430 -21.12 -4.38 -12.30
C ARG A 430 -21.13 -4.36 -10.76
N GLU A 431 -21.64 -5.44 -10.16
CA GLU A 431 -21.56 -5.63 -8.71
C GLU A 431 -20.11 -5.79 -8.24
N LYS A 432 -19.80 -5.21 -7.07
CA LYS A 432 -18.46 -5.31 -6.47
C LYS A 432 -18.25 -6.70 -5.90
N ALA A 433 -17.14 -7.34 -6.28
CA ALA A 433 -16.60 -8.51 -5.61
C ALA A 433 -15.27 -8.16 -4.90
N ALA A 434 -14.96 -8.84 -3.80
CA ALA A 434 -13.65 -8.73 -3.18
C ALA A 434 -12.60 -9.40 -4.06
N PHE A 435 -11.37 -8.87 -4.11
CA PHE A 435 -10.30 -9.44 -4.93
C PHE A 435 -10.03 -10.91 -4.60
N SER A 436 -9.98 -11.28 -3.31
CA SER A 436 -9.83 -12.67 -2.87
C SER A 436 -10.93 -13.61 -3.35
N ASP A 437 -12.15 -13.09 -3.53
CA ASP A 437 -13.30 -13.86 -4.02
C ASP A 437 -13.34 -13.93 -5.54
N ALA A 438 -12.87 -12.90 -6.23
CA ALA A 438 -12.96 -12.75 -7.67
C ALA A 438 -11.80 -13.43 -8.42
N VAL A 439 -10.65 -13.61 -7.77
CA VAL A 439 -9.54 -14.49 -8.24
C VAL A 439 -10.02 -15.94 -8.32
N GLY A 440 -10.88 -16.36 -7.39
CA GLY A 440 -11.56 -17.64 -7.34
C GLY A 440 -12.17 -17.85 -5.95
N HIS A 441 -13.48 -18.11 -5.90
CA HIS A 441 -14.16 -18.47 -4.64
C HIS A 441 -13.48 -19.64 -3.94
N SER A 442 -13.01 -20.61 -4.70
CA SER A 442 -12.26 -21.77 -4.25
C SER A 442 -10.96 -21.43 -3.52
N MET A 443 -10.28 -20.32 -3.87
CA MET A 443 -9.03 -19.93 -3.23
C MET A 443 -9.19 -19.75 -1.70
N VAL A 444 -10.21 -19.01 -1.28
CA VAL A 444 -10.49 -18.80 0.14
C VAL A 444 -10.94 -20.09 0.82
N ASP A 445 -11.74 -20.90 0.12
CA ASP A 445 -12.21 -22.18 0.65
C ASP A 445 -11.04 -23.16 0.85
N TYR A 446 -10.07 -23.21 -0.06
CA TYR A 446 -8.86 -24.03 0.09
C TYR A 446 -8.02 -23.63 1.30
N LEU A 447 -7.89 -22.33 1.59
CA LEU A 447 -7.16 -21.86 2.77
C LEU A 447 -7.87 -22.28 4.08
N LYS A 448 -9.22 -22.16 4.13
CA LYS A 448 -10.02 -22.61 5.26
C LYS A 448 -9.95 -24.12 5.44
N GLU A 449 -10.16 -24.89 4.36
CA GLU A 449 -10.05 -26.35 4.38
C GLU A 449 -8.67 -26.79 4.87
N TYR A 450 -7.61 -26.18 4.38
CA TYR A 450 -6.26 -26.49 4.82
C TYR A 450 -6.11 -26.25 6.33
N ALA A 451 -6.54 -25.11 6.84
CA ALA A 451 -6.48 -24.81 8.26
C ALA A 451 -7.28 -25.83 9.12
N GLU A 452 -8.43 -26.31 8.61
CA GLU A 452 -9.20 -27.37 9.27
C GLU A 452 -8.44 -28.70 9.37
N THR A 453 -7.55 -29.00 8.42
CA THR A 453 -6.71 -30.22 8.46
C THR A 453 -5.52 -30.11 9.41
N VAL A 454 -5.09 -28.90 9.75
CA VAL A 454 -3.88 -28.65 10.58
C VAL A 454 -4.17 -28.84 12.07
N TYR A 455 -5.39 -28.51 12.52
CA TYR A 455 -5.75 -28.54 13.95
C TYR A 455 -7.02 -29.35 14.20
N THR A 456 -7.01 -30.18 15.24
CA THR A 456 -8.23 -30.66 15.89
C THR A 456 -8.91 -29.48 16.61
N GLN A 457 -10.15 -29.68 17.06
CA GLN A 457 -10.84 -28.63 17.84
C GLN A 457 -10.18 -28.41 19.20
N GLU A 458 -9.70 -29.47 19.84
CA GLU A 458 -9.01 -29.41 21.13
C GLU A 458 -7.67 -28.66 21.01
N GLU A 459 -6.86 -28.98 20.01
CA GLU A 459 -5.60 -28.26 19.74
C GLU A 459 -5.84 -26.78 19.43
N PHE A 460 -6.91 -26.45 18.69
CA PHE A 460 -7.27 -25.07 18.42
C PHE A 460 -7.55 -24.30 19.71
N GLU A 461 -8.42 -24.83 20.59
CA GLU A 461 -8.76 -24.15 21.85
C GLU A 461 -7.55 -24.02 22.79
N GLU A 462 -6.70 -25.05 22.89
CA GLU A 462 -5.48 -24.99 23.70
C GLU A 462 -4.50 -23.95 23.18
N LYS A 463 -4.24 -23.95 21.87
CA LYS A 463 -3.22 -23.10 21.26
C LYS A 463 -3.65 -21.64 21.21
N ARG A 464 -4.91 -21.35 20.83
CA ARG A 464 -5.42 -19.98 20.79
C ARG A 464 -5.40 -19.29 22.15
N ALA A 465 -5.58 -20.03 23.24
CA ALA A 465 -5.57 -19.51 24.59
C ALA A 465 -4.21 -18.91 25.02
N LYS A 466 -3.12 -19.25 24.31
CA LYS A 466 -1.78 -18.69 24.53
C LYS A 466 -1.66 -17.24 24.08
N TYR A 467 -2.56 -16.78 23.19
CA TYR A 467 -2.53 -15.44 22.60
C TYR A 467 -3.57 -14.55 23.27
N THR A 468 -3.11 -13.50 23.95
CA THR A 468 -3.97 -12.54 24.65
C THR A 468 -4.24 -11.28 23.83
N HIS A 469 -3.38 -10.95 22.86
CA HIS A 469 -3.54 -9.83 21.94
C HIS A 469 -3.99 -10.34 20.57
N ALA A 470 -5.06 -9.75 20.03
CA ALA A 470 -5.68 -10.18 18.78
C ALA A 470 -5.83 -11.72 18.75
N GLN A 471 -6.58 -12.25 19.72
CA GLN A 471 -6.69 -13.70 19.93
C GLN A 471 -7.31 -14.36 18.69
N PRO A 472 -6.69 -15.42 18.16
CA PRO A 472 -7.25 -16.18 17.05
C PRO A 472 -8.67 -16.70 17.37
N PHE A 473 -9.59 -16.56 16.42
CA PHE A 473 -11.01 -16.91 16.59
C PHE A 473 -11.48 -17.98 15.60
N THR A 474 -10.65 -18.35 14.62
CA THR A 474 -10.82 -19.48 13.71
C THR A 474 -9.52 -20.27 13.61
N LYS A 475 -9.57 -21.53 13.15
CA LYS A 475 -8.35 -22.32 12.89
C LYS A 475 -7.44 -21.63 11.84
N GLU A 476 -8.04 -20.98 10.84
CA GLU A 476 -7.32 -20.18 9.87
C GLU A 476 -6.56 -19.02 10.53
N SER A 477 -7.21 -18.24 11.39
CA SER A 477 -6.54 -17.15 12.12
C SER A 477 -5.45 -17.65 13.06
N LEU A 478 -5.59 -18.85 13.62
CA LEU A 478 -4.56 -19.50 14.42
C LEU A 478 -3.36 -19.91 13.56
N LEU A 479 -3.62 -20.52 12.40
CA LEU A 479 -2.57 -20.92 11.46
C LEU A 479 -1.71 -19.71 11.05
N TYR A 480 -2.36 -18.61 10.66
CA TYR A 480 -1.66 -17.38 10.28
C TYR A 480 -0.89 -16.78 11.44
N ARG A 481 -1.45 -16.83 12.66
CA ARG A 481 -0.76 -16.38 13.86
C ARG A 481 0.47 -17.23 14.19
N GLU A 482 0.41 -18.56 14.09
CA GLU A 482 1.56 -19.43 14.35
C GLU A 482 2.65 -19.24 13.29
N ILE A 483 2.30 -19.07 12.01
CA ILE A 483 3.28 -18.73 10.96
C ILE A 483 3.92 -17.36 11.25
N PHE A 484 3.12 -16.35 11.61
CA PHE A 484 3.64 -15.03 11.98
C PHE A 484 4.65 -15.10 13.13
N GLU A 485 4.33 -15.81 14.22
CA GLU A 485 5.24 -15.94 15.38
C GLU A 485 6.56 -16.66 15.06
N LYS A 486 6.60 -17.49 14.01
CA LYS A 486 7.83 -18.11 13.52
C LYS A 486 8.84 -17.08 13.00
N TYR A 487 8.36 -16.04 12.31
CA TYR A 487 9.20 -15.01 11.67
C TYR A 487 9.34 -13.73 12.50
N TYR A 488 8.31 -13.42 13.31
CA TYR A 488 8.20 -12.21 14.13
C TYR A 488 7.89 -12.56 15.59
N PRO A 489 8.75 -13.35 16.26
CA PRO A 489 8.44 -13.85 17.60
C PRO A 489 8.24 -12.70 18.60
N GLY A 490 7.08 -12.71 19.27
CA GLY A 490 6.73 -11.71 20.28
C GLY A 490 6.40 -10.31 19.72
N GLN A 491 6.25 -10.14 18.39
CA GLN A 491 6.02 -8.84 17.75
C GLN A 491 4.54 -8.58 17.40
N SER A 492 3.61 -9.35 17.93
CA SER A 492 2.18 -9.21 17.60
C SER A 492 1.60 -7.81 17.87
N GLN A 493 2.22 -7.05 18.76
CA GLN A 493 1.81 -5.68 19.09
C GLN A 493 1.96 -4.67 17.94
N MET A 494 2.70 -5.02 16.88
CA MET A 494 2.79 -4.18 15.68
C MET A 494 1.50 -4.23 14.84
N ILE A 495 0.61 -5.17 15.11
CA ILE A 495 -0.69 -5.35 14.45
C ILE A 495 -1.77 -4.98 15.47
N VAL A 496 -2.64 -4.05 15.11
CA VAL A 496 -3.67 -3.52 16.04
C VAL A 496 -4.72 -4.60 16.34
N ASP A 497 -5.32 -5.18 15.30
CA ASP A 497 -6.32 -6.24 15.40
C ASP A 497 -6.55 -6.85 13.99
N PHE A 498 -7.40 -7.88 13.92
CA PHE A 498 -7.93 -8.38 12.66
C PHE A 498 -8.84 -7.31 12.01
N TRP A 499 -8.72 -7.16 10.69
CA TRP A 499 -9.69 -6.37 9.96
C TRP A 499 -11.06 -7.04 9.99
N MET A 500 -12.07 -6.31 10.40
CA MET A 500 -13.46 -6.76 10.42
C MET A 500 -14.38 -5.61 9.97
N PRO A 501 -15.54 -5.90 9.37
CA PRO A 501 -16.62 -4.92 9.25
C PRO A 501 -16.94 -4.30 10.62
N ASN A 502 -17.52 -3.10 10.62
CA ASN A 502 -17.86 -2.42 11.88
C ASN A 502 -18.95 -3.19 12.63
N LYS A 503 -18.54 -4.00 13.60
CA LYS A 503 -19.44 -4.89 14.36
C LYS A 503 -20.53 -4.18 15.16
N SER A 504 -20.43 -2.87 15.36
CA SER A 504 -21.47 -2.09 16.01
C SER A 504 -22.67 -1.79 15.12
N TRP A 505 -22.53 -2.01 13.80
CA TRP A 505 -23.60 -1.77 12.84
C TRP A 505 -24.48 -3.03 12.68
N GLU A 506 -25.79 -2.82 12.61
CA GLU A 506 -26.73 -3.89 12.33
C GLU A 506 -26.40 -4.56 10.98
N GLY A 507 -26.30 -5.90 10.95
CA GLY A 507 -25.88 -6.65 9.76
C GLY A 507 -24.38 -6.85 9.58
N CYS A 508 -23.53 -6.18 10.38
CA CYS A 508 -22.07 -6.29 10.32
C CYS A 508 -21.43 -7.08 11.47
N ASN A 509 -22.21 -7.60 12.42
CA ASN A 509 -21.68 -8.43 13.52
C ASN A 509 -21.43 -9.86 13.02
N VAL A 510 -20.37 -10.03 12.25
CA VAL A 510 -19.97 -11.29 11.61
C VAL A 510 -18.67 -11.84 12.22
N ASN A 511 -18.47 -13.16 12.08
CA ASN A 511 -17.28 -13.87 12.57
C ASN A 511 -16.28 -14.24 11.44
N ASP A 512 -16.62 -13.93 10.20
CA ASP A 512 -15.71 -14.03 9.04
C ASP A 512 -15.58 -12.63 8.43
N PRO A 513 -14.37 -12.13 8.14
CA PRO A 513 -14.18 -10.83 7.55
C PRO A 513 -14.57 -10.75 6.06
N SER A 514 -14.86 -11.90 5.43
CA SER A 514 -15.25 -11.95 4.01
C SER A 514 -16.57 -11.21 3.76
N ALA A 515 -16.64 -10.45 2.67
CA ALA A 515 -17.89 -9.83 2.22
C ALA A 515 -19.01 -10.85 1.94
N ARG A 516 -18.67 -12.12 1.65
CA ARG A 516 -19.62 -13.20 1.36
C ARG A 516 -20.64 -13.45 2.47
N VAL A 517 -20.28 -13.16 3.72
CA VAL A 517 -21.17 -13.38 4.87
C VAL A 517 -22.17 -12.26 5.10
N LEU A 518 -22.06 -11.16 4.35
CA LEU A 518 -22.97 -10.02 4.45
C LEU A 518 -24.23 -10.25 3.64
N ALA A 519 -25.38 -9.82 4.19
CA ALA A 519 -26.68 -10.02 3.54
C ALA A 519 -26.82 -9.34 2.16
N ASN A 520 -26.04 -8.26 1.91
CA ASN A 520 -26.03 -7.53 0.64
C ASN A 520 -24.99 -8.04 -0.36
N TYR A 521 -24.35 -9.18 -0.09
CA TYR A 521 -23.36 -9.74 -1.03
C TYR A 521 -24.01 -10.15 -2.37
N GLY A 522 -25.21 -10.78 -2.31
CA GLY A 522 -26.00 -11.16 -3.48
C GLY A 522 -25.19 -12.00 -4.49
N ASP A 523 -25.28 -11.62 -5.77
CA ASP A 523 -24.56 -12.25 -6.89
C ASP A 523 -23.16 -11.69 -7.12
N SER A 524 -22.62 -10.92 -6.17
CA SER A 524 -21.26 -10.40 -6.25
C SER A 524 -20.25 -11.53 -6.34
N GLY A 525 -19.39 -11.50 -7.35
CA GLY A 525 -18.38 -12.55 -7.56
C GLY A 525 -18.91 -13.81 -8.29
N LYS A 526 -20.12 -13.75 -8.89
CA LYS A 526 -20.63 -14.80 -9.79
C LYS A 526 -20.53 -14.39 -11.26
#